data_4fc9368dca15f2738774394a59ca132a
#
_entry.id   4fc9368dca15f2738774394a59ca132a
#
_cell.length_a   1.000
_cell.length_b   1.000
_cell.length_c   1.000
_cell.angle_alpha   90.00
_cell.angle_beta   90.00
_cell.angle_gamma   90.00
#
_symmetry.space_group_name_H-M   'P 1'
#
loop_
_entity.id
_entity.type
_entity.pdbx_description
1 polymer ?
#
loop_
_entity_poly.entity_id
_entity_poly.type
_entity_poly.pdbx_seq_one_letter_code
_entity_poly.pdbx_strand_id
1 'polypeptide(L)'
;MTREKISVGIDWLTIVFENLCVEEVLDSILDIDKLYFDKQPQGICFKEYTTLYQFGNIQIYGDIESSVNNPQGTGCYLNVSGIGCHQLKIFLDAQKRSWRDFFQSCTHHSGKNGFHVTRIDIAIDDYNIKPVFTVDQLHRKCEKGEFLSKSRHHRLQQSSSDKVKSAKTLYIGHRKSNVQYRFYDKDKEQAEKGKFDIETMGSWKRTEIQLRDEKANILAEEIRFGSKTLRELAFGFLKGNLNFLLANHNQSNKSRWDSCRFWERFLENAEPVKLEIQPTVNTLLDTENWLLEGGVLAAVKAFEFLEDQQALGGLQSLQSMKKKAQFSTNLSAKIVTHLSILGKSELIPLVYEQTKQTEF
;
A
#
# COMPACT_ATOMS: atom_id res chain seq x y z
N MET A 1 -36.61 -1.38 -5.71
CA MET A 1 -35.39 -1.15 -6.51
C MET A 1 -34.32 -2.10 -5.98
N THR A 2 -34.02 -3.13 -6.73
CA THR A 2 -33.06 -4.16 -6.35
C THR A 2 -31.66 -3.57 -6.26
N ARG A 3 -31.18 -3.51 -5.04
CA ARG A 3 -29.96 -2.83 -4.58
C ARG A 3 -28.69 -3.62 -4.86
N GLU A 4 -28.61 -4.62 -5.79
CA GLU A 4 -27.84 -5.73 -5.31
C GLU A 4 -26.88 -6.40 -6.24
N LYS A 5 -26.25 -5.62 -7.11
CA LYS A 5 -25.15 -6.18 -7.89
C LYS A 5 -23.80 -5.47 -7.65
N ILE A 6 -23.58 -5.01 -6.42
CA ILE A 6 -22.26 -4.49 -6.01
C ILE A 6 -21.65 -5.46 -5.01
N SER A 7 -20.48 -6.02 -5.31
CA SER A 7 -19.67 -6.81 -4.39
C SER A 7 -18.40 -6.10 -4.01
N VAL A 8 -17.84 -6.46 -2.84
CA VAL A 8 -16.57 -5.92 -2.34
C VAL A 8 -15.69 -7.07 -1.88
N GLY A 9 -14.43 -7.06 -2.29
CA GLY A 9 -13.45 -8.08 -1.95
C GLY A 9 -12.03 -7.56 -1.96
N ILE A 10 -11.10 -8.35 -1.40
CA ILE A 10 -9.67 -8.12 -1.57
C ILE A 10 -9.25 -8.72 -2.90
N ASP A 11 -8.58 -7.92 -3.75
CA ASP A 11 -8.11 -8.32 -5.08
C ASP A 11 -6.58 -8.42 -5.17
N TRP A 12 -5.86 -7.91 -4.19
CA TRP A 12 -4.42 -8.07 -4.05
C TRP A 12 -4.03 -8.02 -2.58
N LEU A 13 -3.14 -8.90 -2.19
CA LEU A 13 -2.57 -8.91 -0.83
C LEU A 13 -1.11 -9.31 -0.91
N THR A 14 -0.23 -8.49 -0.34
CA THR A 14 1.17 -8.85 -0.14
C THR A 14 1.60 -8.62 1.30
N ILE A 15 2.24 -9.62 1.88
CA ILE A 15 2.71 -9.61 3.26
C ILE A 15 4.17 -10.07 3.28
N VAL A 16 5.00 -9.39 4.04
CA VAL A 16 6.33 -9.85 4.43
C VAL A 16 6.22 -10.39 5.85
N PHE A 17 6.68 -11.60 6.06
CA PHE A 17 6.89 -12.19 7.38
C PHE A 17 8.39 -12.20 7.65
N GLU A 18 8.83 -11.58 8.73
CA GLU A 18 10.24 -11.42 9.05
C GLU A 18 10.82 -12.64 9.78
N ASN A 19 9.95 -13.37 10.46
CA ASN A 19 10.33 -14.43 11.39
C ASN A 19 9.64 -15.79 11.15
N LEU A 20 8.92 -15.95 10.05
CA LEU A 20 8.29 -17.20 9.67
C LEU A 20 8.90 -17.76 8.39
N CYS A 21 9.09 -19.08 8.34
CA CYS A 21 9.43 -19.79 7.10
C CYS A 21 8.16 -20.10 6.28
N VAL A 22 8.36 -20.65 5.07
CA VAL A 22 7.24 -20.97 4.19
C VAL A 22 6.31 -22.02 4.80
N GLU A 23 6.83 -23.06 5.46
CA GLU A 23 6.04 -24.13 6.08
C GLU A 23 5.15 -23.54 7.20
N GLU A 24 5.70 -22.69 8.04
CA GLU A 24 4.93 -22.02 9.09
C GLU A 24 3.80 -21.15 8.54
N VAL A 25 4.04 -20.44 7.41
CA VAL A 25 2.98 -19.66 6.76
C VAL A 25 1.92 -20.55 6.13
N LEU A 26 2.30 -21.68 5.53
CA LEU A 26 1.36 -22.65 4.97
C LEU A 26 0.49 -23.27 6.04
N ASP A 27 1.10 -23.79 7.10
CA ASP A 27 0.39 -24.55 8.13
C ASP A 27 -0.38 -23.66 9.12
N SER A 28 0.23 -22.54 9.54
CA SER A 28 -0.31 -21.74 10.65
C SER A 28 -1.13 -20.52 10.20
N ILE A 29 -0.82 -19.96 9.00
CA ILE A 29 -1.50 -18.77 8.49
C ILE A 29 -2.55 -19.15 7.45
N LEU A 30 -2.15 -19.89 6.40
CA LEU A 30 -3.04 -20.26 5.31
C LEU A 30 -3.90 -21.48 5.65
N ASP A 31 -3.37 -22.40 6.44
CA ASP A 31 -3.96 -23.73 6.72
C ASP A 31 -4.24 -24.46 5.40
N ILE A 32 -3.20 -24.52 4.53
CA ILE A 32 -3.24 -25.18 3.23
C ILE A 32 -2.03 -26.12 3.12
N ASP A 33 -2.30 -27.41 2.85
CA ASP A 33 -1.26 -28.42 2.74
C ASP A 33 -0.22 -28.05 1.66
N LYS A 34 1.06 -28.16 2.02
CA LYS A 34 2.19 -27.88 1.12
C LYS A 34 2.18 -28.72 -0.16
N LEU A 35 1.52 -29.88 -0.16
CA LEU A 35 1.39 -30.73 -1.36
C LEU A 35 0.63 -30.05 -2.51
N TYR A 36 -0.16 -29.03 -2.24
CA TYR A 36 -0.82 -28.23 -3.27
C TYR A 36 0.11 -27.21 -3.95
N PHE A 37 1.30 -26.96 -3.38
CA PHE A 37 2.23 -25.95 -3.86
C PHE A 37 3.36 -26.56 -4.69
N ASP A 38 3.48 -26.09 -5.93
CA ASP A 38 4.62 -26.43 -6.79
C ASP A 38 5.84 -25.60 -6.37
N LYS A 39 6.95 -26.30 -6.09
CA LYS A 39 8.24 -25.66 -5.88
C LYS A 39 8.85 -25.33 -7.22
N GLN A 40 9.06 -24.05 -7.50
CA GLN A 40 9.73 -23.60 -8.72
C GLN A 40 11.24 -23.84 -8.62
N PRO A 41 11.89 -24.29 -9.72
CA PRO A 41 13.33 -24.51 -9.72
C PRO A 41 14.12 -23.26 -9.34
N GLN A 42 15.26 -23.46 -8.71
CA GLN A 42 16.20 -22.39 -8.35
C GLN A 42 16.54 -21.52 -9.56
N GLY A 43 16.47 -20.22 -9.41
CA GLY A 43 16.84 -19.25 -10.44
C GLY A 43 15.96 -17.99 -10.49
N ILE A 44 14.79 -18.02 -9.87
CA ILE A 44 13.93 -16.82 -9.76
C ILE A 44 14.33 -16.06 -8.51
N CYS A 45 15.24 -15.09 -8.64
CA CYS A 45 15.52 -14.14 -7.58
C CYS A 45 14.45 -13.05 -7.56
N PHE A 46 13.70 -12.97 -6.48
CA PHE A 46 12.79 -11.88 -6.21
C PHE A 46 13.07 -11.37 -4.81
N LYS A 47 13.50 -10.11 -4.65
CA LYS A 47 13.83 -9.50 -3.35
C LYS A 47 14.73 -10.39 -2.48
N GLU A 48 15.80 -10.95 -3.07
CA GLU A 48 16.75 -11.87 -2.41
C GLU A 48 16.24 -13.26 -2.06
N TYR A 49 14.96 -13.56 -2.28
CA TYR A 49 14.43 -14.91 -2.14
C TYR A 49 14.81 -15.79 -3.33
N THR A 50 15.28 -16.99 -3.05
CA THR A 50 15.76 -17.92 -4.08
C THR A 50 14.75 -19.02 -4.44
N THR A 51 13.72 -19.20 -3.63
CA THR A 51 12.74 -20.26 -3.79
C THR A 51 11.34 -19.67 -3.87
N LEU A 52 10.51 -20.17 -4.79
CA LEU A 52 9.10 -19.86 -4.93
C LEU A 52 8.27 -21.13 -4.74
N TYR A 53 7.27 -21.05 -3.89
CA TYR A 53 6.19 -22.02 -3.76
C TYR A 53 4.91 -21.40 -4.31
N GLN A 54 4.26 -22.09 -5.25
CA GLN A 54 3.13 -21.51 -5.96
C GLN A 54 1.94 -22.49 -6.05
N PHE A 55 0.78 -22.00 -5.70
CA PHE A 55 -0.51 -22.64 -5.99
C PHE A 55 -1.43 -21.63 -6.70
N GLY A 56 -1.61 -21.80 -8.00
CA GLY A 56 -2.33 -20.82 -8.81
C GLY A 56 -1.70 -19.42 -8.71
N ASN A 57 -2.45 -18.46 -8.19
CA ASN A 57 -1.98 -17.09 -7.98
C ASN A 57 -1.67 -16.79 -6.49
N ILE A 58 -1.51 -17.82 -5.67
CA ILE A 58 -0.97 -17.74 -4.31
C ILE A 58 0.49 -18.11 -4.40
N GLN A 59 1.38 -17.20 -4.09
CA GLN A 59 2.83 -17.32 -4.22
C GLN A 59 3.50 -17.01 -2.88
N ILE A 60 4.43 -17.86 -2.47
CA ILE A 60 5.23 -17.67 -1.26
C ILE A 60 6.69 -17.78 -1.65
N TYR A 61 7.44 -16.70 -1.45
CA TYR A 61 8.87 -16.64 -1.67
C TYR A 61 9.58 -16.79 -0.33
N GLY A 62 10.55 -17.71 -0.24
CA GLY A 62 11.29 -18.01 0.98
C GLY A 62 11.76 -19.44 1.04
N ASP A 63 12.39 -19.82 2.15
CA ASP A 63 12.81 -21.18 2.41
C ASP A 63 11.69 -21.97 3.11
N ILE A 64 11.63 -23.30 2.85
CA ILE A 64 10.56 -24.15 3.39
C ILE A 64 10.66 -24.29 4.91
N GLU A 65 11.89 -24.38 5.43
CA GLU A 65 12.19 -24.56 6.83
C GLU A 65 13.03 -23.40 7.36
N SER A 66 12.87 -23.07 8.62
CA SER A 66 13.81 -22.18 9.29
C SER A 66 15.16 -22.89 9.41
N SER A 67 16.18 -22.44 8.67
CA SER A 67 17.49 -23.04 8.77
C SER A 67 18.15 -22.64 10.09
N VAL A 68 18.52 -23.64 10.88
CA VAL A 68 19.36 -23.46 12.09
C VAL A 68 20.69 -22.77 11.78
N ASN A 69 21.10 -22.79 10.50
CA ASN A 69 22.34 -22.20 9.99
C ASN A 69 22.17 -20.77 9.45
N ASN A 70 20.96 -20.23 9.43
CA ASN A 70 20.68 -18.84 9.07
C ASN A 70 19.88 -18.17 10.19
N PRO A 71 20.52 -17.77 11.31
CA PRO A 71 19.84 -17.12 12.43
C PRO A 71 19.28 -15.72 12.08
N GLN A 72 19.62 -15.20 10.91
CA GLN A 72 19.00 -14.02 10.30
C GLN A 72 18.03 -14.44 9.19
N GLY A 73 17.37 -15.59 9.39
CA GLY A 73 16.40 -16.15 8.46
C GLY A 73 15.57 -15.06 7.80
N THR A 74 15.70 -14.96 6.47
CA THR A 74 15.10 -13.89 5.67
C THR A 74 13.60 -13.95 5.60
N GLY A 75 12.92 -14.53 6.58
CA GLY A 75 11.48 -14.65 6.60
C GLY A 75 10.90 -15.12 5.27
N CYS A 76 9.66 -14.77 4.96
CA CYS A 76 9.08 -15.07 3.66
C CYS A 76 8.14 -13.96 3.17
N TYR A 77 7.84 -13.98 1.89
CA TYR A 77 7.01 -13.01 1.21
C TYR A 77 5.80 -13.71 0.57
N LEU A 78 4.62 -13.45 1.12
CA LEU A 78 3.35 -13.92 0.58
C LEU A 78 2.82 -12.91 -0.44
N ASN A 79 2.56 -13.36 -1.67
CA ASN A 79 1.94 -12.58 -2.72
C ASN A 79 0.69 -13.29 -3.25
N VAL A 80 -0.46 -12.69 -3.06
CA VAL A 80 -1.75 -13.20 -3.50
C VAL A 80 -2.40 -12.16 -4.39
N SER A 81 -2.58 -12.46 -5.68
CA SER A 81 -3.03 -11.48 -6.66
C SER A 81 -4.28 -11.92 -7.42
N GLY A 82 -5.23 -11.01 -7.62
CA GLY A 82 -6.40 -11.21 -8.46
C GLY A 82 -7.16 -12.52 -8.14
N ILE A 83 -7.09 -13.50 -9.03
CA ILE A 83 -7.72 -14.82 -8.84
C ILE A 83 -7.22 -15.52 -7.57
N GLY A 84 -5.96 -15.30 -7.18
CA GLY A 84 -5.41 -15.88 -5.94
C GLY A 84 -6.15 -15.40 -4.70
N CYS A 85 -6.55 -14.14 -4.63
CA CYS A 85 -7.37 -13.64 -3.51
C CYS A 85 -8.74 -14.31 -3.45
N HIS A 86 -9.33 -14.58 -4.61
CA HIS A 86 -10.58 -15.34 -4.69
C HIS A 86 -10.37 -16.80 -4.25
N GLN A 87 -9.28 -17.45 -4.70
CA GLN A 87 -8.91 -18.80 -4.26
C GLN A 87 -8.69 -18.85 -2.75
N LEU A 88 -7.90 -17.92 -2.19
CA LEU A 88 -7.68 -17.84 -0.75
C LEU A 88 -8.99 -17.62 0.01
N LYS A 89 -9.89 -16.78 -0.51
CA LYS A 89 -11.21 -16.58 0.11
C LYS A 89 -12.02 -17.88 0.16
N ILE A 90 -11.97 -18.71 -0.89
CA ILE A 90 -12.64 -20.02 -0.93
C ILE A 90 -12.06 -20.93 0.16
N PHE A 91 -10.74 -20.98 0.34
CA PHE A 91 -10.10 -21.74 1.41
C PHE A 91 -10.54 -21.23 2.78
N LEU A 92 -10.50 -19.93 3.01
CA LEU A 92 -10.96 -19.33 4.27
C LEU A 92 -12.42 -19.70 4.58
N ASP A 93 -13.30 -19.64 3.57
CA ASP A 93 -14.71 -20.01 3.75
C ASP A 93 -14.87 -21.51 4.08
N ALA A 94 -14.12 -22.39 3.42
CA ALA A 94 -14.13 -23.82 3.72
C ALA A 94 -13.63 -24.10 5.14
N GLN A 95 -12.67 -23.35 5.62
CA GLN A 95 -12.13 -23.38 6.99
C GLN A 95 -13.04 -22.64 8.00
N LYS A 96 -14.15 -22.04 7.57
CA LYS A 96 -15.03 -21.16 8.36
C LYS A 96 -14.29 -19.95 8.96
N ARG A 97 -13.32 -19.44 8.23
CA ARG A 97 -12.50 -18.28 8.58
C ARG A 97 -12.85 -17.07 7.71
N SER A 98 -12.71 -15.91 8.26
CA SER A 98 -12.82 -14.63 7.56
C SER A 98 -11.45 -14.00 7.31
N TRP A 99 -11.40 -12.88 6.58
CA TRP A 99 -10.19 -12.07 6.51
C TRP A 99 -9.72 -11.56 7.88
N ARG A 100 -10.64 -11.35 8.82
CA ARG A 100 -10.30 -11.02 10.21
C ARG A 100 -9.48 -12.13 10.86
N ASP A 101 -9.97 -13.36 10.77
CA ASP A 101 -9.31 -14.53 11.36
C ASP A 101 -7.94 -14.77 10.69
N PHE A 102 -7.84 -14.52 9.37
CA PHE A 102 -6.57 -14.57 8.67
C PHE A 102 -5.55 -13.57 9.22
N PHE A 103 -5.90 -12.28 9.37
CA PHE A 103 -5.00 -11.28 9.94
C PHE A 103 -4.73 -11.51 11.44
N GLN A 104 -5.67 -12.10 12.17
CA GLN A 104 -5.44 -12.55 13.57
C GLN A 104 -4.38 -13.65 13.61
N SER A 105 -4.45 -14.65 12.71
CA SER A 105 -3.43 -15.70 12.60
C SER A 105 -2.05 -15.12 12.27
N CYS A 106 -1.97 -14.17 11.33
CA CYS A 106 -0.70 -13.47 11.04
C CYS A 106 -0.08 -12.91 12.31
N THR A 107 -0.86 -12.22 13.16
CA THR A 107 -0.34 -11.64 14.39
C THR A 107 -0.04 -12.68 15.46
N HIS A 108 -0.87 -13.71 15.58
CA HIS A 108 -0.70 -14.76 16.60
C HIS A 108 0.63 -15.49 16.40
N HIS A 109 0.96 -15.83 15.16
CA HIS A 109 2.12 -16.66 14.85
C HIS A 109 3.41 -15.86 14.63
N SER A 110 3.34 -14.66 14.03
CA SER A 110 4.53 -13.83 13.80
C SER A 110 4.77 -12.74 14.85
N GLY A 111 3.81 -12.51 15.75
CA GLY A 111 3.83 -11.38 16.67
C GLY A 111 3.46 -10.06 15.99
N LYS A 112 3.27 -9.02 16.80
CA LYS A 112 2.79 -7.71 16.31
C LYS A 112 3.71 -7.07 15.26
N ASN A 113 5.00 -7.24 15.42
CA ASN A 113 6.02 -6.63 14.55
C ASN A 113 6.71 -7.64 13.62
N GLY A 114 6.32 -8.90 13.64
CA GLY A 114 6.94 -9.96 12.85
C GLY A 114 6.37 -10.09 11.44
N PHE A 115 5.39 -9.26 11.07
CA PHE A 115 4.91 -9.17 9.70
C PHE A 115 4.45 -7.75 9.37
N HIS A 116 4.48 -7.41 8.10
CA HIS A 116 3.88 -6.18 7.62
C HIS A 116 3.24 -6.37 6.24
N VAL A 117 2.13 -5.67 6.05
CA VAL A 117 1.38 -5.70 4.80
C VAL A 117 1.91 -4.62 3.88
N THR A 118 2.54 -5.03 2.78
CA THR A 118 3.13 -4.09 1.83
C THR A 118 2.12 -3.59 0.80
N ARG A 119 1.01 -4.34 0.57
CA ARG A 119 -0.06 -3.93 -0.33
C ARG A 119 -1.36 -4.67 -0.04
N ILE A 120 -2.47 -3.92 -0.05
CA ILE A 120 -3.84 -4.45 -0.17
C ILE A 120 -4.56 -3.65 -1.25
N ASP A 121 -5.17 -4.34 -2.21
CA ASP A 121 -6.11 -3.74 -3.14
C ASP A 121 -7.53 -4.22 -2.79
N ILE A 122 -8.44 -3.28 -2.58
CA ILE A 122 -9.86 -3.58 -2.41
C ILE A 122 -10.55 -3.35 -3.75
N ALA A 123 -11.27 -4.35 -4.25
CA ALA A 123 -12.11 -4.25 -5.43
C ALA A 123 -13.58 -4.05 -5.05
N ILE A 124 -14.21 -3.08 -5.69
CA ILE A 124 -15.66 -2.86 -5.67
C ILE A 124 -16.16 -3.13 -7.08
N ASP A 125 -16.94 -4.18 -7.23
CA ASP A 125 -17.49 -4.63 -8.51
C ASP A 125 -18.96 -4.22 -8.65
N ASP A 126 -19.27 -3.49 -9.71
CA ASP A 126 -20.62 -3.10 -10.10
C ASP A 126 -21.06 -3.95 -11.31
N TYR A 127 -22.00 -4.87 -11.06
CA TYR A 127 -22.61 -5.75 -12.07
C TYR A 127 -23.96 -5.24 -12.56
N ASN A 128 -24.33 -4.01 -12.25
CA ASN A 128 -25.59 -3.46 -12.72
C ASN A 128 -25.58 -3.29 -14.24
N ILE A 129 -26.67 -3.64 -14.92
CA ILE A 129 -26.83 -3.43 -16.38
C ILE A 129 -26.58 -1.96 -16.75
N LYS A 130 -27.06 -1.05 -15.90
CA LYS A 130 -26.76 0.39 -15.98
C LYS A 130 -25.82 0.73 -14.81
N PRO A 131 -24.50 0.75 -15.03
CA PRO A 131 -23.55 1.05 -13.97
C PRO A 131 -23.81 2.44 -13.40
N VAL A 132 -23.43 2.63 -12.14
CA VAL A 132 -23.65 3.91 -11.44
C VAL A 132 -22.93 5.07 -12.13
N PHE A 133 -21.77 4.78 -12.72
CA PHE A 133 -20.98 5.73 -13.55
C PHE A 133 -20.21 4.98 -14.63
N THR A 134 -19.67 5.72 -15.58
CA THR A 134 -18.75 5.22 -16.61
C THR A 134 -17.35 5.81 -16.40
N VAL A 135 -16.32 5.10 -16.89
CA VAL A 135 -14.93 5.59 -16.85
C VAL A 135 -14.78 6.94 -17.54
N ASP A 136 -15.48 7.13 -18.67
CA ASP A 136 -15.48 8.40 -19.42
C ASP A 136 -16.10 9.55 -18.62
N GLN A 137 -17.13 9.27 -17.84
CA GLN A 137 -17.75 10.27 -16.97
C GLN A 137 -16.79 10.75 -15.90
N LEU A 138 -16.08 9.82 -15.23
CA LEU A 138 -15.09 10.15 -14.23
C LEU A 138 -13.88 10.88 -14.84
N HIS A 139 -13.39 10.41 -16.01
CA HIS A 139 -12.28 11.05 -16.71
C HIS A 139 -12.60 12.50 -17.06
N ARG A 140 -13.77 12.79 -17.63
CA ARG A 140 -14.21 14.16 -17.91
C ARG A 140 -14.22 15.05 -16.66
N LYS A 141 -14.58 14.51 -15.50
CA LYS A 141 -14.52 15.22 -14.22
C LYS A 141 -13.08 15.54 -13.83
N CYS A 142 -12.17 14.60 -14.03
CA CYS A 142 -10.75 14.79 -13.76
C CYS A 142 -10.14 15.87 -14.68
N GLU A 143 -10.39 15.80 -16.00
CA GLU A 143 -9.94 16.77 -17.00
C GLU A 143 -10.38 18.21 -16.65
N LYS A 144 -11.61 18.38 -16.20
CA LYS A 144 -12.15 19.66 -15.75
C LYS A 144 -11.66 20.07 -14.36
N GLY A 145 -10.90 19.23 -13.68
CA GLY A 145 -10.50 19.46 -12.31
C GLY A 145 -11.69 19.51 -11.32
N GLU A 146 -12.82 18.87 -11.66
CA GLU A 146 -14.04 18.80 -10.87
C GLU A 146 -14.01 17.56 -9.97
N PHE A 147 -12.91 17.39 -9.23
CA PHE A 147 -12.75 16.35 -8.23
C PHE A 147 -11.84 16.79 -7.09
N LEU A 148 -11.96 16.15 -5.95
CA LEU A 148 -11.09 16.28 -4.78
C LEU A 148 -10.43 14.94 -4.48
N SER A 149 -9.12 14.95 -4.34
CA SER A 149 -8.30 13.86 -3.83
C SER A 149 -7.00 14.46 -3.30
N LYS A 150 -6.31 13.73 -2.40
CA LYS A 150 -4.95 14.14 -1.96
C LYS A 150 -3.98 14.25 -3.14
N SER A 151 -4.10 13.37 -4.13
CA SER A 151 -3.36 13.47 -5.39
C SER A 151 -4.27 14.00 -6.49
N ARG A 152 -3.83 15.06 -7.18
CA ARG A 152 -4.50 15.56 -8.39
C ARG A 152 -4.00 14.90 -9.67
N HIS A 153 -3.00 14.03 -9.57
CA HIS A 153 -2.49 13.28 -10.70
C HIS A 153 -3.54 12.26 -11.16
N HIS A 154 -3.89 12.30 -12.43
CA HIS A 154 -4.76 11.32 -13.06
C HIS A 154 -4.22 10.94 -14.45
N ARG A 155 -4.56 9.76 -14.92
CA ARG A 155 -4.15 9.23 -16.22
C ARG A 155 -5.22 8.28 -16.75
N LEU A 156 -5.67 8.51 -17.97
CA LEU A 156 -6.48 7.58 -18.74
C LEU A 156 -5.56 6.68 -19.56
N GLN A 157 -5.75 5.38 -19.45
CA GLN A 157 -5.19 4.38 -20.35
C GLN A 157 -6.32 3.78 -21.18
N GLN A 158 -6.13 3.72 -22.49
CA GLN A 158 -7.08 3.10 -23.41
C GLN A 158 -6.36 2.04 -24.21
N SER A 159 -6.99 0.87 -24.35
CA SER A 159 -6.56 -0.21 -25.21
C SER A 159 -7.68 -0.59 -26.16
N SER A 160 -7.32 -1.12 -27.33
CA SER A 160 -8.24 -1.69 -28.30
C SER A 160 -7.59 -2.92 -28.93
N SER A 161 -8.37 -3.97 -29.11
CA SER A 161 -7.98 -5.19 -29.81
C SER A 161 -9.10 -5.62 -30.76
N ASP A 162 -8.85 -6.66 -31.55
CA ASP A 162 -9.88 -7.20 -32.47
C ASP A 162 -11.12 -7.69 -31.71
N LYS A 163 -10.94 -8.15 -30.45
CA LYS A 163 -12.02 -8.65 -29.59
C LYS A 163 -12.72 -7.56 -28.80
N VAL A 164 -12.00 -6.50 -28.44
CA VAL A 164 -12.49 -5.45 -27.53
C VAL A 164 -12.15 -4.08 -28.06
N LYS A 165 -13.17 -3.32 -28.39
CA LYS A 165 -12.99 -1.91 -28.75
C LYS A 165 -13.02 -1.03 -27.50
N SER A 166 -11.96 -0.19 -27.32
CA SER A 166 -11.98 0.90 -26.35
C SER A 166 -12.16 0.47 -24.88
N ALA A 167 -11.32 -0.48 -24.41
CA ALA A 167 -11.19 -0.72 -22.98
C ALA A 167 -10.46 0.46 -22.33
N LYS A 168 -11.02 1.00 -21.25
CA LYS A 168 -10.49 2.20 -20.57
C LYS A 168 -10.21 1.93 -19.11
N THR A 169 -9.08 2.45 -18.62
CA THR A 169 -8.73 2.47 -17.20
C THR A 169 -8.33 3.89 -16.80
N LEU A 170 -9.06 4.47 -15.86
CA LEU A 170 -8.71 5.73 -15.23
C LEU A 170 -7.95 5.46 -13.93
N TYR A 171 -6.77 6.03 -13.81
CA TYR A 171 -5.96 6.04 -12.59
C TYR A 171 -6.08 7.42 -11.95
N ILE A 172 -6.27 7.47 -10.62
CA ILE A 172 -6.16 8.69 -9.82
C ILE A 172 -5.15 8.40 -8.71
N GLY A 173 -4.12 9.24 -8.59
CA GLY A 173 -2.96 9.01 -7.74
C GLY A 173 -1.74 8.52 -8.52
N HIS A 174 -0.56 8.79 -7.99
CA HIS A 174 0.69 8.36 -8.60
C HIS A 174 0.95 6.87 -8.31
N ARG A 175 1.58 6.14 -9.25
CA ARG A 175 1.86 4.70 -9.12
C ARG A 175 2.67 4.33 -7.86
N LYS A 176 3.53 5.25 -7.38
CA LYS A 176 4.38 5.05 -6.19
C LYS A 176 3.77 5.60 -4.90
N SER A 177 2.54 6.15 -4.94
CA SER A 177 1.90 6.67 -3.73
C SER A 177 1.28 5.54 -2.91
N ASN A 178 1.14 5.78 -1.59
CA ASN A 178 0.50 4.83 -0.69
C ASN A 178 -0.98 4.60 -0.98
N VAL A 179 -1.58 5.43 -1.84
CA VAL A 179 -2.96 5.31 -2.31
C VAL A 179 -3.04 5.58 -3.80
N GLN A 180 -3.65 4.67 -4.54
CA GLN A 180 -4.03 4.85 -5.94
C GLN A 180 -5.41 4.27 -6.17
N TYR A 181 -6.23 4.98 -6.95
CA TYR A 181 -7.54 4.49 -7.38
C TYR A 181 -7.47 4.08 -8.84
N ARG A 182 -8.16 2.98 -9.19
CA ARG A 182 -8.34 2.51 -10.56
C ARG A 182 -9.83 2.29 -10.83
N PHE A 183 -10.31 2.83 -11.96
CA PHE A 183 -11.68 2.66 -12.42
C PHE A 183 -11.63 2.11 -13.84
N TYR A 184 -12.22 0.95 -14.07
CA TYR A 184 -12.12 0.33 -15.38
C TYR A 184 -13.27 -0.61 -15.74
N ASP A 185 -13.37 -0.88 -17.05
CA ASP A 185 -14.29 -1.82 -17.63
C ASP A 185 -13.76 -3.25 -17.46
N LYS A 186 -14.16 -3.92 -16.37
CA LYS A 186 -13.68 -5.27 -16.04
C LYS A 186 -14.23 -6.33 -17.00
N ASP A 187 -15.44 -6.15 -17.51
CA ASP A 187 -16.02 -6.94 -18.59
C ASP A 187 -15.10 -6.98 -19.81
N LYS A 188 -14.61 -5.82 -20.24
CA LYS A 188 -13.73 -5.70 -21.40
C LYS A 188 -12.35 -6.30 -21.12
N GLU A 189 -11.79 -6.09 -19.93
CA GLU A 189 -10.52 -6.70 -19.53
C GLU A 189 -10.59 -8.24 -19.56
N GLN A 190 -11.68 -8.82 -19.08
CA GLN A 190 -11.87 -10.28 -19.09
C GLN A 190 -12.08 -10.84 -20.50
N ALA A 191 -12.79 -10.12 -21.35
CA ALA A 191 -12.97 -10.50 -22.75
C ALA A 191 -11.63 -10.43 -23.54
N GLU A 192 -10.81 -9.39 -23.29
CA GLU A 192 -9.49 -9.26 -23.92
C GLU A 192 -8.58 -10.45 -23.55
N LYS A 193 -8.65 -10.91 -22.28
CA LYS A 193 -7.94 -12.11 -21.81
C LYS A 193 -8.51 -13.43 -22.34
N GLY A 194 -9.60 -13.38 -23.13
CA GLY A 194 -10.26 -14.55 -23.71
C GLY A 194 -10.96 -15.46 -22.69
N LYS A 195 -11.24 -14.95 -21.49
CA LYS A 195 -11.86 -15.73 -20.42
C LYS A 195 -13.38 -15.83 -20.57
N PHE A 196 -14.01 -14.83 -21.21
CA PHE A 196 -15.45 -14.75 -21.37
C PHE A 196 -15.81 -13.94 -22.61
N ASP A 197 -17.04 -14.15 -23.13
CA ASP A 197 -17.62 -13.31 -24.15
C ASP A 197 -18.37 -12.14 -23.50
N ILE A 198 -18.16 -10.92 -24.02
CA ILE A 198 -18.82 -9.70 -23.53
C ILE A 198 -20.34 -9.80 -23.58
N GLU A 199 -20.88 -10.42 -24.61
CA GLU A 199 -22.33 -10.53 -24.79
C GLU A 199 -23.00 -11.39 -23.71
N THR A 200 -22.32 -12.39 -23.22
CA THR A 200 -22.82 -13.31 -22.18
C THR A 200 -22.56 -12.81 -20.76
N MET A 201 -21.50 -12.04 -20.54
CA MET A 201 -21.09 -11.59 -19.19
C MET A 201 -21.94 -10.43 -18.66
N GLY A 202 -22.45 -9.56 -19.54
CA GLY A 202 -23.13 -8.33 -19.16
C GLY A 202 -22.14 -7.24 -18.67
N SER A 203 -22.68 -6.20 -18.04
CA SER A 203 -21.86 -5.09 -17.54
C SER A 203 -21.13 -5.47 -16.26
N TRP A 204 -19.82 -5.21 -16.23
CA TRP A 204 -18.98 -5.34 -15.03
C TRP A 204 -17.97 -4.20 -14.98
N LYS A 205 -18.21 -3.26 -14.07
CA LYS A 205 -17.31 -2.13 -13.81
C LYS A 205 -16.63 -2.36 -12.48
N ARG A 206 -15.32 -2.10 -12.42
CA ARG A 206 -14.55 -2.25 -11.20
C ARG A 206 -13.93 -0.91 -10.75
N THR A 207 -14.07 -0.65 -9.48
CA THR A 207 -13.29 0.37 -8.75
C THR A 207 -12.31 -0.35 -7.84
N GLU A 208 -11.02 -0.07 -7.98
CA GLU A 208 -10.00 -0.61 -7.08
C GLU A 208 -9.38 0.51 -6.26
N ILE A 209 -9.20 0.23 -4.98
CA ILE A 209 -8.50 1.05 -4.02
C ILE A 209 -7.20 0.32 -3.69
N GLN A 210 -6.09 0.77 -4.27
CA GLN A 210 -4.78 0.22 -3.95
C GLN A 210 -4.18 0.98 -2.77
N LEU A 211 -3.88 0.25 -1.70
CA LEU A 211 -3.22 0.74 -0.51
C LEU A 211 -1.84 0.07 -0.37
N ARG A 212 -0.85 0.85 0.02
CA ARG A 212 0.53 0.38 0.20
C ARG A 212 1.07 0.75 1.57
N ASP A 213 2.06 -0.03 1.99
CA ASP A 213 2.87 0.21 3.18
C ASP A 213 2.02 0.56 4.41
N GLU A 214 2.22 1.71 5.03
CA GLU A 214 1.48 2.14 6.22
C GLU A 214 -0.04 2.12 6.03
N LYS A 215 -0.55 2.50 4.86
CA LYS A 215 -1.99 2.49 4.60
C LYS A 215 -2.54 1.06 4.50
N ALA A 216 -1.77 0.14 3.95
CA ALA A 216 -2.13 -1.27 3.90
C ALA A 216 -2.12 -1.90 5.31
N ASN A 217 -1.12 -1.58 6.13
CA ASN A 217 -1.06 -2.04 7.52
C ASN A 217 -2.23 -1.52 8.36
N ILE A 218 -2.55 -0.23 8.27
CA ILE A 218 -3.71 0.34 9.00
C ILE A 218 -5.00 -0.33 8.56
N LEU A 219 -5.20 -0.59 7.26
CA LEU A 219 -6.38 -1.30 6.80
C LEU A 219 -6.44 -2.74 7.35
N ALA A 220 -5.31 -3.47 7.38
CA ALA A 220 -5.24 -4.81 7.96
C ALA A 220 -5.61 -4.81 9.45
N GLU A 221 -5.16 -3.80 10.21
CA GLU A 221 -5.54 -3.58 11.61
C GLU A 221 -7.04 -3.29 11.75
N GLU A 222 -7.61 -2.45 10.90
CA GLU A 222 -9.05 -2.16 10.90
C GLU A 222 -9.89 -3.41 10.56
N ILE A 223 -9.43 -4.25 9.64
CA ILE A 223 -10.09 -5.53 9.33
C ILE A 223 -9.98 -6.47 10.54
N ARG A 224 -8.85 -6.50 11.22
CA ARG A 224 -8.56 -7.38 12.36
C ARG A 224 -9.35 -7.01 13.61
N PHE A 225 -9.36 -5.74 13.99
CA PHE A 225 -9.89 -5.28 15.28
C PHE A 225 -11.16 -4.41 15.16
N GLY A 226 -11.36 -3.79 14.02
CA GLY A 226 -12.48 -2.88 13.82
C GLY A 226 -13.83 -3.58 13.82
N SER A 227 -14.89 -2.82 14.02
CA SER A 227 -16.28 -3.30 13.94
C SER A 227 -16.85 -3.24 12.52
N LYS A 228 -16.16 -2.56 11.59
CA LYS A 228 -16.64 -2.33 10.22
C LYS A 228 -16.37 -3.53 9.33
N THR A 229 -17.29 -3.81 8.44
CA THR A 229 -17.13 -4.77 7.36
C THR A 229 -16.17 -4.23 6.31
N LEU A 230 -15.60 -5.10 5.46
CA LEU A 230 -14.75 -4.69 4.34
C LEU A 230 -15.48 -3.71 3.40
N ARG A 231 -16.80 -3.89 3.22
CA ARG A 231 -17.65 -2.98 2.44
C ARG A 231 -17.68 -1.58 3.05
N GLU A 232 -17.97 -1.47 4.34
CA GLU A 232 -18.00 -0.19 5.05
C GLU A 232 -16.64 0.51 5.04
N LEU A 233 -15.56 -0.26 5.19
CA LEU A 233 -14.19 0.26 5.08
C LEU A 233 -13.90 0.80 3.68
N ALA A 234 -14.25 0.06 2.62
CA ALA A 234 -14.00 0.46 1.23
C ALA A 234 -14.75 1.73 0.86
N PHE A 235 -16.06 1.75 1.08
CA PHE A 235 -16.90 2.92 0.74
C PHE A 235 -16.60 4.12 1.64
N GLY A 236 -16.36 3.89 2.93
CA GLY A 236 -15.98 4.93 3.86
C GLY A 236 -14.63 5.56 3.53
N PHE A 237 -13.65 4.73 3.09
CA PHE A 237 -12.37 5.24 2.63
C PHE A 237 -12.50 6.09 1.37
N LEU A 238 -13.30 5.66 0.39
CA LEU A 238 -13.60 6.47 -0.80
C LEU A 238 -14.22 7.80 -0.41
N LYS A 239 -15.26 7.79 0.43
CA LYS A 239 -15.95 9.00 0.88
C LYS A 239 -15.02 10.00 1.57
N GLY A 240 -14.08 9.50 2.37
CA GLY A 240 -13.14 10.35 3.10
C GLY A 240 -11.98 10.90 2.25
N ASN A 241 -11.69 10.31 1.08
CA ASN A 241 -10.45 10.59 0.34
C ASN A 241 -10.63 10.96 -1.14
N LEU A 242 -11.78 10.70 -1.73
CA LEU A 242 -12.07 11.00 -3.14
C LEU A 242 -13.49 11.51 -3.30
N ASN A 243 -13.67 12.62 -4.02
CA ASN A 243 -14.99 13.14 -4.34
C ASN A 243 -15.03 13.69 -5.78
N PHE A 244 -16.12 13.48 -6.49
CA PHE A 244 -16.42 14.09 -7.78
C PHE A 244 -17.48 15.16 -7.61
N LEU A 245 -17.23 16.37 -8.14
CA LEU A 245 -17.91 17.60 -7.79
C LEU A 245 -18.79 18.13 -8.93
N LEU A 246 -19.83 18.86 -8.54
CA LEU A 246 -20.57 19.75 -9.42
C LEU A 246 -19.86 21.10 -9.45
N ALA A 247 -19.51 21.58 -10.66
CA ALA A 247 -18.85 22.87 -10.80
C ALA A 247 -19.72 24.01 -10.23
N ASN A 248 -19.14 24.83 -9.36
CA ASN A 248 -19.74 26.06 -8.85
C ASN A 248 -18.77 27.21 -9.07
N HIS A 249 -18.96 27.94 -10.17
CA HIS A 249 -18.06 29.03 -10.57
C HIS A 249 -18.11 30.25 -9.64
N ASN A 250 -19.15 30.32 -8.77
CA ASN A 250 -19.28 31.38 -7.76
C ASN A 250 -18.50 31.06 -6.48
N GLN A 251 -17.93 29.84 -6.36
CA GLN A 251 -17.19 29.38 -5.17
C GLN A 251 -15.78 28.93 -5.59
N SER A 252 -14.77 29.70 -5.18
CA SER A 252 -13.36 29.38 -5.50
C SER A 252 -12.85 28.13 -4.74
N ASN A 253 -13.34 27.92 -3.52
CA ASN A 253 -12.93 26.75 -2.72
C ASN A 253 -13.72 25.52 -3.13
N LYS A 254 -13.07 24.60 -3.85
CA LYS A 254 -13.67 23.34 -4.33
C LYS A 254 -14.16 22.40 -3.21
N SER A 255 -13.64 22.53 -1.98
CA SER A 255 -14.12 21.70 -0.86
C SER A 255 -15.56 22.04 -0.43
N ARG A 256 -16.09 23.16 -0.91
CA ARG A 256 -17.47 23.63 -0.68
C ARG A 256 -18.39 23.38 -1.87
N TRP A 257 -17.88 22.74 -2.92
CA TRP A 257 -18.71 22.35 -4.07
C TRP A 257 -19.51 21.10 -3.73
N ASP A 258 -20.72 21.02 -4.24
CA ASP A 258 -21.58 19.87 -4.06
C ASP A 258 -21.02 18.63 -4.75
N SER A 259 -21.23 17.48 -4.16
CA SER A 259 -20.88 16.19 -4.75
C SER A 259 -21.79 15.86 -5.93
N CYS A 260 -21.27 15.14 -6.92
CA CYS A 260 -22.08 14.60 -8.00
C CYS A 260 -23.06 13.55 -7.47
N ARG A 261 -24.33 13.61 -7.87
CA ARG A 261 -25.39 12.66 -7.46
C ARG A 261 -25.04 11.21 -7.75
N PHE A 262 -24.35 10.93 -8.87
CA PHE A 262 -23.94 9.57 -9.18
C PHE A 262 -22.91 9.06 -8.18
N TRP A 263 -22.03 9.92 -7.68
CA TRP A 263 -21.00 9.56 -6.71
C TRP A 263 -21.60 9.33 -5.31
N GLU A 264 -22.51 10.19 -4.87
CA GLU A 264 -23.26 9.99 -3.62
C GLU A 264 -24.06 8.68 -3.65
N ARG A 265 -24.72 8.38 -4.78
CA ARG A 265 -25.44 7.11 -4.97
C ARG A 265 -24.49 5.92 -4.92
N PHE A 266 -23.30 6.01 -5.51
CA PHE A 266 -22.30 4.96 -5.45
C PHE A 266 -21.81 4.71 -4.02
N LEU A 267 -21.58 5.77 -3.26
CA LEU A 267 -21.11 5.69 -1.88
C LEU A 267 -22.17 5.19 -0.88
N GLU A 268 -23.42 5.02 -1.28
CA GLU A 268 -24.50 4.39 -0.50
C GLU A 268 -24.67 4.95 0.94
N ASN A 269 -24.51 6.24 1.13
CA ASN A 269 -24.52 6.89 2.44
C ASN A 269 -23.47 6.36 3.44
N ALA A 270 -22.36 5.80 2.95
CA ALA A 270 -21.26 5.36 3.78
C ALA A 270 -20.77 6.49 4.70
N GLU A 271 -20.37 6.15 5.92
CA GLU A 271 -19.66 7.08 6.80
C GLU A 271 -18.20 7.18 6.39
N PRO A 272 -17.61 8.40 6.38
CA PRO A 272 -16.19 8.58 6.02
C PRO A 272 -15.27 7.76 6.93
N VAL A 273 -14.31 7.04 6.34
CA VAL A 273 -13.24 6.36 7.05
C VAL A 273 -11.92 7.01 6.67
N LYS A 274 -11.18 7.44 7.67
CA LYS A 274 -9.82 7.92 7.51
C LYS A 274 -8.87 6.86 8.07
N LEU A 275 -8.07 6.28 7.19
CA LEU A 275 -6.91 5.50 7.62
C LEU A 275 -5.80 6.51 7.95
N GLU A 276 -5.84 7.07 9.16
CA GLU A 276 -4.84 8.03 9.60
C GLU A 276 -3.60 7.27 10.04
N ILE A 277 -2.47 7.67 9.46
CA ILE A 277 -1.17 7.30 9.99
C ILE A 277 -1.07 8.06 11.31
N GLN A 278 -1.11 7.34 12.43
CA GLN A 278 -0.67 7.94 13.70
C GLN A 278 0.76 8.44 13.46
N PRO A 279 1.06 9.73 13.70
CA PRO A 279 2.43 10.16 13.61
C PRO A 279 3.21 9.28 14.60
N THR A 280 3.98 8.35 14.09
CA THR A 280 5.04 7.73 14.88
C THR A 280 5.90 8.90 15.35
N VAL A 281 6.08 9.00 16.65
CA VAL A 281 7.07 9.92 17.20
C VAL A 281 8.39 9.41 16.66
N ASN A 282 8.79 9.96 15.52
CA ASN A 282 10.07 9.63 14.89
C ASN A 282 11.17 9.95 15.91
N THR A 283 11.69 8.93 16.55
CA THR A 283 12.70 9.04 17.58
C THR A 283 14.09 9.14 16.96
N LEU A 284 15.08 9.54 17.77
CA LEU A 284 16.47 9.46 17.33
C LEU A 284 16.91 8.02 17.07
N LEU A 285 16.24 7.02 17.65
CA LEU A 285 16.48 5.60 17.37
C LEU A 285 16.22 5.25 15.91
N ASP A 286 15.14 5.79 15.31
CA ASP A 286 14.88 5.59 13.86
C ASP A 286 15.97 6.25 13.02
N THR A 287 16.54 7.35 13.50
CA THR A 287 17.67 8.02 12.83
C THR A 287 18.95 7.21 12.97
N GLU A 288 19.19 6.59 14.13
CA GLU A 288 20.33 5.70 14.38
C GLU A 288 20.25 4.47 13.45
N ASN A 289 19.12 3.80 13.37
CA ASN A 289 18.90 2.67 12.47
C ASN A 289 19.14 3.07 11.00
N TRP A 290 18.60 4.20 10.57
CA TRP A 290 18.83 4.71 9.23
C TRP A 290 20.32 5.02 8.95
N LEU A 291 21.07 5.55 9.92
CA LEU A 291 22.51 5.78 9.76
C LEU A 291 23.29 4.47 9.60
N LEU A 292 22.89 3.42 10.34
CA LEU A 292 23.52 2.10 10.27
C LEU A 292 23.21 1.38 8.96
N GLU A 293 21.95 1.35 8.56
CA GLU A 293 21.46 0.55 7.43
C GLU A 293 21.50 1.33 6.10
N GLY A 294 21.35 2.66 6.13
CA GLY A 294 21.27 3.53 4.96
C GLY A 294 22.57 3.83 4.24
N GLY A 295 23.68 3.19 4.64
CA GLY A 295 25.00 3.37 4.01
C GLY A 295 25.70 4.69 4.36
N VAL A 296 25.09 5.57 5.16
CA VAL A 296 25.68 6.88 5.51
C VAL A 296 26.97 6.71 6.31
N LEU A 297 26.99 5.81 7.30
CA LEU A 297 28.20 5.53 8.08
C LEU A 297 29.28 4.86 7.24
N ALA A 298 28.91 4.03 6.27
CA ALA A 298 29.87 3.45 5.32
C ALA A 298 30.52 4.54 4.46
N ALA A 299 29.74 5.54 3.99
CA ALA A 299 30.27 6.67 3.26
C ALA A 299 31.21 7.54 4.14
N VAL A 300 30.81 7.83 5.39
CA VAL A 300 31.65 8.54 6.35
C VAL A 300 32.97 7.82 6.53
N LYS A 301 32.93 6.50 6.75
CA LYS A 301 34.14 5.66 6.92
C LYS A 301 35.05 5.66 5.68
N ALA A 302 34.46 5.70 4.47
CA ALA A 302 35.21 5.82 3.22
C ALA A 302 35.96 7.18 3.14
N PHE A 303 35.32 8.28 3.53
CA PHE A 303 35.94 9.59 3.55
C PHE A 303 37.04 9.67 4.63
N GLU A 304 36.84 9.10 5.81
CA GLU A 304 37.88 8.98 6.85
C GLU A 304 39.10 8.23 6.32
N PHE A 305 38.89 7.09 5.67
CA PHE A 305 39.96 6.34 5.03
C PHE A 305 40.73 7.17 3.98
N LEU A 306 40.02 7.92 3.11
CA LEU A 306 40.67 8.76 2.11
C LEU A 306 41.43 9.95 2.74
N GLU A 307 40.95 10.52 3.86
CA GLU A 307 41.65 11.55 4.61
C GLU A 307 42.95 11.00 5.23
N ASP A 308 42.87 9.85 5.89
CA ASP A 308 44.03 9.19 6.51
C ASP A 308 45.11 8.84 5.50
N GLN A 309 44.72 8.47 4.29
CA GLN A 309 45.64 8.18 3.19
C GLN A 309 46.07 9.41 2.38
N GLN A 310 45.62 10.62 2.76
CA GLN A 310 45.88 11.89 2.02
C GLN A 310 45.41 11.82 0.56
N ALA A 311 44.34 11.05 0.28
CA ALA A 311 43.86 10.71 -1.04
C ALA A 311 42.50 11.39 -1.38
N LEU A 312 42.14 12.49 -0.74
CA LEU A 312 40.88 13.19 -1.00
C LEU A 312 40.82 13.84 -2.39
N GLY A 313 42.00 14.12 -3.00
CA GLY A 313 42.06 14.84 -4.26
C GLY A 313 41.38 16.21 -4.17
N GLY A 314 40.33 16.43 -4.96
CA GLY A 314 39.51 17.65 -4.94
C GLY A 314 38.28 17.60 -4.01
N LEU A 315 38.08 16.52 -3.25
CA LEU A 315 36.95 16.37 -2.34
C LEU A 315 37.13 17.19 -1.06
N GLN A 316 36.02 17.60 -0.44
CA GLN A 316 36.04 18.28 0.84
C GLN A 316 36.33 17.31 2.00
N SER A 317 37.05 17.77 3.03
CA SER A 317 37.23 16.98 4.25
C SER A 317 35.93 16.80 5.01
N LEU A 318 35.79 15.69 5.75
CA LEU A 318 34.65 15.44 6.64
C LEU A 318 34.43 16.55 7.64
N GLN A 319 35.53 17.12 8.19
CA GLN A 319 35.44 18.23 9.11
C GLN A 319 34.87 19.48 8.46
N SER A 320 35.24 19.77 7.20
CA SER A 320 34.64 20.86 6.42
C SER A 320 33.16 20.64 6.14
N MET A 321 32.79 19.41 5.78
CA MET A 321 31.38 19.06 5.54
C MET A 321 30.54 19.14 6.82
N LYS A 322 31.05 18.62 7.95
CA LYS A 322 30.41 18.73 9.28
C LYS A 322 30.14 20.16 9.70
N LYS A 323 31.09 21.07 9.46
CA LYS A 323 30.93 22.51 9.78
C LYS A 323 29.81 23.20 8.96
N LYS A 324 29.55 22.71 7.76
CA LYS A 324 28.50 23.25 6.87
C LYS A 324 27.15 22.61 7.13
N ALA A 325 27.10 21.44 7.75
CA ALA A 325 25.87 20.73 8.02
C ALA A 325 25.06 21.45 9.11
N GLN A 326 23.77 21.58 8.87
CA GLN A 326 22.78 22.13 9.83
C GLN A 326 21.69 21.10 10.07
N PHE A 327 21.08 21.15 11.26
CA PHE A 327 19.94 20.29 11.56
C PHE A 327 18.74 20.69 10.71
N SER A 328 18.08 19.71 10.10
CA SER A 328 16.75 19.92 9.50
C SER A 328 15.73 20.11 10.63
N THR A 329 14.62 20.79 10.33
CA THR A 329 13.51 20.99 11.28
C THR A 329 13.02 19.65 11.87
N ASN A 330 12.95 18.60 11.04
CA ASN A 330 12.56 17.26 11.50
C ASN A 330 13.61 16.64 12.45
N LEU A 331 14.89 16.76 12.13
CA LEU A 331 15.95 16.25 13.01
C LEU A 331 15.98 17.01 14.35
N SER A 332 15.83 18.32 14.32
CA SER A 332 15.75 19.15 15.53
C SER A 332 14.56 18.74 16.42
N ALA A 333 13.39 18.48 15.85
CA ALA A 333 12.24 18.01 16.60
C ALA A 333 12.51 16.66 17.29
N LYS A 334 13.20 15.72 16.61
CA LYS A 334 13.61 14.44 17.20
C LYS A 334 14.58 14.61 18.35
N ILE A 335 15.58 15.50 18.20
CA ILE A 335 16.56 15.80 19.25
C ILE A 335 15.87 16.43 20.46
N VAL A 336 14.98 17.40 20.24
CA VAL A 336 14.20 18.04 21.31
C VAL A 336 13.36 17.02 22.08
N THR A 337 12.67 16.13 21.37
CA THR A 337 11.89 15.05 21.99
C THR A 337 12.78 14.14 22.82
N HIS A 338 13.93 13.74 22.31
CA HIS A 338 14.89 12.89 23.03
C HIS A 338 15.43 13.56 24.29
N LEU A 339 15.83 14.83 24.19
CA LEU A 339 16.32 15.61 25.33
C LEU A 339 15.24 15.79 26.41
N SER A 340 13.99 15.99 25.99
CA SER A 340 12.86 16.09 26.91
C SER A 340 12.62 14.78 27.67
N ILE A 341 12.71 13.63 26.98
CA ILE A 341 12.59 12.29 27.61
C ILE A 341 13.71 12.07 28.64
N LEU A 342 14.92 12.54 28.35
CA LEU A 342 16.07 12.43 29.25
C LEU A 342 16.06 13.47 30.39
N GLY A 343 15.08 14.39 30.43
CA GLY A 343 15.04 15.46 31.41
C GLY A 343 16.14 16.53 31.22
N LYS A 344 16.73 16.64 30.00
CA LYS A 344 17.79 17.57 29.64
C LYS A 344 17.27 18.74 28.81
N SER A 345 16.14 19.33 29.22
CA SER A 345 15.51 20.43 28.49
C SER A 345 16.34 21.72 28.43
N GLU A 346 17.31 21.88 29.28
CA GLU A 346 18.27 23.00 29.28
C GLU A 346 19.14 23.04 28.01
N LEU A 347 19.32 21.90 27.31
CA LEU A 347 20.09 21.82 26.07
C LEU A 347 19.25 22.17 24.80
N ILE A 348 17.95 22.31 24.92
CA ILE A 348 17.05 22.57 23.77
C ILE A 348 17.41 23.87 23.03
N PRO A 349 17.76 25.00 23.70
CA PRO A 349 18.17 26.21 22.98
C PRO A 349 19.34 25.99 22.02
N LEU A 350 20.31 25.17 22.40
CA LEU A 350 21.49 24.85 21.58
C LEU A 350 21.14 24.08 20.32
N VAL A 351 20.04 23.31 20.36
CA VAL A 351 19.53 22.59 19.17
C VAL A 351 19.02 23.59 18.14
N TYR A 352 18.31 24.61 18.57
CA TYR A 352 17.75 25.62 17.66
C TYR A 352 18.86 26.48 17.02
N GLU A 353 19.97 26.73 17.69
CA GLU A 353 21.13 27.42 17.11
C GLU A 353 21.75 26.63 15.93
N GLN A 354 21.65 25.30 15.96
CA GLN A 354 22.14 24.42 14.90
C GLN A 354 21.10 24.12 13.81
N THR A 355 19.87 24.61 13.98
CA THR A 355 18.78 24.34 13.06
C THR A 355 18.79 25.31 11.88
N LYS A 356 18.57 24.75 10.68
CA LYS A 356 18.37 25.54 9.47
C LYS A 356 17.18 26.49 9.66
N GLN A 357 17.42 27.80 9.64
CA GLN A 357 16.34 28.78 9.58
C GLN A 357 15.65 28.61 8.23
N THR A 358 14.38 28.26 8.22
CA THR A 358 13.55 28.30 7.03
C THR A 358 13.26 29.79 6.75
N GLU A 359 13.89 30.36 5.72
CA GLU A 359 13.43 31.62 5.18
C GLU A 359 12.00 31.43 4.68
N PHE A 360 11.06 32.20 5.26
CA PHE A 360 9.68 32.28 4.83
C PHE A 360 9.53 33.19 3.63
#